data_91740fc0df0342a740ceb61fca33c60a
#
_entry.id   91740fc0df0342a740ceb61fca33c60a
#
_cell.length_a   1.000
_cell.length_b   1.000
_cell.length_c   1.000
_cell.angle_alpha   90.00
_cell.angle_beta   90.00
_cell.angle_gamma   90.00
#
_symmetry.space_group_name_H-M   'P 1'
#
loop_
_entity.id
_entity.type
_entity.pdbx_description
1 polymer ?
#
loop_
_entity_poly.entity_id
_entity_poly.type
_entity_poly.pdbx_seq_one_letter_code
_entity_poly.pdbx_strand_id
1 'polypeptide(L)'
;MSPRSESIPERSIEQAAAWRIRLSESPDLFRAGFAAWLAEDPANEQAWRAVQNPWVFLGEQSTSPAVIRLRRAALVHAHSVLRSNWLRAKLRRPPARLAATATVLIALTVGALWWHYRPTVYRTGPGEQRSVRLADGSRVTLDASSEVTVRYTADARTLALIRGQARFDVAHNPQRPFTVSADGHKVVATGTAFDVNLIGSDMEVTLLKGHVVILPANASVRPFVPVGEPGVSPRLVDVAVTGIPPDWKRIALDPGEQLVLAAHAPPRVSRVSVHRVTAWQRGQLVFKNESLAQVLTRIDRYIPEPIVAGDARTAAMRISGVYQEGDVDGFVSTIVSYLPVQAHERHDGKVVLTYRPPQAPDLTVRSH
;
A
#
# COMPACT_ATOMS: atom_id res chain seq x y z
N MET A 1 12.88 29.95 -8.69
CA MET A 1 13.61 29.09 -9.67
C MET A 1 13.47 27.67 -9.18
N SER A 2 12.51 26.91 -9.73
CA SER A 2 12.34 25.48 -9.41
C SER A 2 13.34 24.67 -10.22
N PRO A 3 14.01 23.66 -9.64
CA PRO A 3 14.88 22.79 -10.41
C PRO A 3 14.01 21.94 -11.35
N ARG A 4 14.30 22.02 -12.64
CA ARG A 4 13.76 21.11 -13.65
C ARG A 4 14.21 19.70 -13.28
N SER A 5 13.28 18.78 -13.11
CA SER A 5 13.55 17.34 -13.07
C SER A 5 14.16 16.97 -14.43
N GLU A 6 15.47 16.76 -14.48
CA GLU A 6 16.13 16.18 -15.64
C GLU A 6 15.57 14.78 -15.88
N SER A 7 14.83 14.62 -16.96
CA SER A 7 14.33 13.33 -17.40
C SER A 7 15.49 12.44 -17.82
N ILE A 8 15.58 11.24 -17.25
CA ILE A 8 16.60 10.26 -17.62
C ILE A 8 16.52 10.00 -19.13
N PRO A 9 17.65 10.07 -19.89
CA PRO A 9 17.64 9.80 -21.31
C PRO A 9 17.12 8.39 -21.61
N GLU A 10 16.20 8.28 -22.55
CA GLU A 10 15.56 7.02 -22.94
C GLU A 10 16.59 5.94 -23.33
N ARG A 11 17.66 6.35 -24.03
CA ARG A 11 18.79 5.49 -24.41
C ARG A 11 19.50 4.87 -23.20
N SER A 12 19.65 5.61 -22.12
CA SER A 12 20.28 5.10 -20.89
C SER A 12 19.40 4.06 -20.19
N ILE A 13 18.08 4.20 -20.24
CA ILE A 13 17.12 3.20 -19.70
C ILE A 13 17.16 1.90 -20.50
N GLU A 14 17.21 1.99 -21.84
CA GLU A 14 17.32 0.81 -22.72
C GLU A 14 18.63 0.04 -22.47
N GLN A 15 19.72 0.77 -22.31
CA GLN A 15 21.03 0.18 -22.01
C GLN A 15 21.06 -0.45 -20.61
N ALA A 16 20.47 0.20 -19.60
CA ALA A 16 20.34 -0.35 -18.25
C ALA A 16 19.55 -1.68 -18.24
N ALA A 17 18.46 -1.76 -18.98
CA ALA A 17 17.68 -2.98 -19.12
C ALA A 17 18.48 -4.11 -19.79
N ALA A 18 19.24 -3.78 -20.85
CA ALA A 18 20.11 -4.74 -21.52
C ALA A 18 21.24 -5.25 -20.60
N TRP A 19 21.85 -4.37 -19.79
CA TRP A 19 22.86 -4.75 -18.81
C TRP A 19 22.29 -5.66 -17.72
N ARG A 20 21.07 -5.43 -17.28
CA ARG A 20 20.40 -6.28 -16.29
C ARG A 20 20.24 -7.72 -16.77
N ILE A 21 19.86 -7.91 -18.04
CA ILE A 21 19.73 -9.24 -18.65
C ILE A 21 21.10 -9.91 -18.72
N ARG A 22 22.11 -9.24 -19.23
CA ARG A 22 23.48 -9.79 -19.37
C ARG A 22 24.08 -10.19 -18.04
N LEU A 23 23.91 -9.36 -16.99
CA LEU A 23 24.40 -9.64 -15.65
C LEU A 23 23.63 -10.78 -14.96
N SER A 24 22.38 -11.03 -15.33
CA SER A 24 21.62 -12.18 -14.81
C SER A 24 22.05 -13.51 -15.45
N GLU A 25 22.53 -13.48 -16.69
CA GLU A 25 22.99 -14.67 -17.41
C GLU A 25 24.44 -15.07 -17.08
N SER A 26 25.33 -14.08 -16.98
CA SER A 26 26.77 -14.33 -16.75
C SER A 26 27.44 -13.16 -16.02
N PRO A 27 27.32 -13.05 -14.70
CA PRO A 27 27.77 -11.88 -13.93
C PRO A 27 29.25 -11.59 -14.07
N ASP A 28 30.09 -12.64 -14.05
CA ASP A 28 31.54 -12.49 -14.02
C ASP A 28 32.11 -12.05 -15.40
N LEU A 29 31.46 -12.44 -16.50
CA LEU A 29 31.90 -12.10 -17.85
C LEU A 29 31.63 -10.61 -18.19
N PHE A 30 30.56 -10.03 -17.64
CA PHE A 30 30.09 -8.69 -18.02
C PHE A 30 30.38 -7.61 -16.98
N ARG A 31 30.94 -7.94 -15.81
CA ARG A 31 31.15 -7.00 -14.69
C ARG A 31 32.05 -5.80 -15.08
N ALA A 32 33.14 -6.03 -15.79
CA ALA A 32 34.06 -4.96 -16.23
C ALA A 32 33.40 -3.99 -17.23
N GLY A 33 32.67 -4.52 -18.21
CA GLY A 33 31.95 -3.70 -19.20
C GLY A 33 30.81 -2.91 -18.58
N PHE A 34 30.12 -3.49 -17.58
CA PHE A 34 29.09 -2.81 -16.84
C PHE A 34 29.64 -1.64 -16.01
N ALA A 35 30.78 -1.84 -15.32
CA ALA A 35 31.45 -0.79 -14.56
C ALA A 35 31.91 0.38 -15.47
N ALA A 36 32.44 0.07 -16.64
CA ALA A 36 32.80 1.10 -17.62
C ALA A 36 31.58 1.90 -18.09
N TRP A 37 30.48 1.22 -18.41
CA TRP A 37 29.24 1.88 -18.83
C TRP A 37 28.64 2.78 -17.72
N LEU A 38 28.71 2.38 -16.45
CA LEU A 38 28.26 3.22 -15.32
C LEU A 38 29.13 4.48 -15.17
N ALA A 39 30.41 4.39 -15.47
CA ALA A 39 31.35 5.51 -15.35
C ALA A 39 31.28 6.50 -16.55
N GLU A 40 30.66 6.11 -17.66
CA GLU A 40 30.60 6.89 -18.90
C GLU A 40 29.68 8.11 -18.78
N ASP A 41 28.55 7.99 -18.08
CA ASP A 41 27.58 9.07 -17.92
C ASP A 41 26.83 8.92 -16.57
N PRO A 42 26.70 9.99 -15.76
CA PRO A 42 25.90 9.98 -14.54
C PRO A 42 24.43 9.56 -14.74
N ALA A 43 23.87 9.81 -15.94
CA ALA A 43 22.52 9.37 -16.31
C ALA A 43 22.39 7.85 -16.35
N ASN A 44 23.47 7.12 -16.62
CA ASN A 44 23.48 5.66 -16.63
C ASN A 44 23.28 5.06 -15.24
N GLU A 45 23.82 5.70 -14.21
CA GLU A 45 23.58 5.28 -12.82
C GLU A 45 22.13 5.49 -12.39
N GLN A 46 21.53 6.63 -12.80
CA GLN A 46 20.12 6.91 -12.54
C GLN A 46 19.21 5.91 -13.26
N ALA A 47 19.52 5.63 -14.54
CA ALA A 47 18.81 4.64 -15.34
C ALA A 47 18.92 3.23 -14.74
N TRP A 48 20.10 2.85 -14.24
CA TRP A 48 20.31 1.57 -13.57
C TRP A 48 19.48 1.43 -12.31
N ARG A 49 19.43 2.46 -11.45
CA ARG A 49 18.58 2.49 -10.25
C ARG A 49 17.09 2.38 -10.59
N ALA A 50 16.64 3.05 -11.64
CA ALA A 50 15.26 2.98 -12.11
C ALA A 50 14.85 1.57 -12.56
N VAL A 51 15.75 0.85 -13.28
CA VAL A 51 15.49 -0.51 -13.75
C VAL A 51 15.58 -1.56 -12.63
N GLN A 52 16.28 -1.28 -11.53
CA GLN A 52 16.33 -2.16 -10.37
C GLN A 52 15.03 -2.16 -9.55
N ASN A 53 14.23 -1.09 -9.64
CA ASN A 53 13.00 -0.93 -8.86
C ASN A 53 11.75 -0.95 -9.78
N PRO A 54 11.35 -2.13 -10.29
CA PRO A 54 10.33 -2.23 -11.34
C PRO A 54 8.95 -1.71 -10.93
N TRP A 55 8.68 -1.57 -9.65
CA TRP A 55 7.39 -1.10 -9.13
C TRP A 55 7.21 0.42 -9.20
N VAL A 56 8.29 1.19 -9.06
CA VAL A 56 8.26 2.66 -9.24
C VAL A 56 8.12 3.00 -10.72
N PHE A 57 8.79 2.24 -11.59
CA PHE A 57 8.78 2.47 -13.04
C PHE A 57 7.43 2.11 -13.70
N LEU A 58 6.74 1.07 -13.22
CA LEU A 58 5.46 0.62 -13.79
C LEU A 58 4.26 1.49 -13.36
N GLY A 59 4.36 2.23 -12.25
CA GLY A 59 3.30 3.12 -11.78
C GLY A 59 3.18 4.42 -12.58
N GLU A 60 4.30 5.02 -12.95
CA GLU A 60 4.31 6.37 -13.55
C GLU A 60 4.33 6.39 -15.09
N GLN A 61 4.71 5.29 -15.77
CA GLN A 61 4.96 5.30 -17.21
C GLN A 61 4.33 4.14 -18.00
N SER A 62 3.19 3.61 -17.57
CA SER A 62 2.50 2.52 -18.29
C SER A 62 2.08 2.87 -19.73
N THR A 63 2.03 4.15 -20.09
CA THR A 63 1.69 4.68 -21.43
C THR A 63 2.87 5.30 -22.18
N SER A 64 4.08 5.25 -21.62
CA SER A 64 5.26 5.82 -22.27
C SER A 64 5.61 5.10 -23.58
N PRO A 65 5.91 5.85 -24.68
CA PRO A 65 6.37 5.28 -25.95
C PRO A 65 7.61 4.39 -25.82
N ALA A 66 8.44 4.59 -24.78
CA ALA A 66 9.61 3.79 -24.49
C ALA A 66 9.26 2.37 -24.03
N VAL A 67 8.28 2.22 -23.16
CA VAL A 67 7.80 0.91 -22.67
C VAL A 67 7.16 0.12 -23.82
N ILE A 68 6.44 0.80 -24.70
CA ILE A 68 5.83 0.19 -25.89
C ILE A 68 6.92 -0.27 -26.88
N ARG A 69 8.00 0.52 -27.06
CA ARG A 69 9.15 0.15 -27.92
C ARG A 69 9.97 -1.00 -27.33
N LEU A 70 10.23 -1.01 -26.00
CA LEU A 70 10.90 -2.12 -25.32
C LEU A 70 10.10 -3.43 -25.45
N ARG A 71 8.78 -3.37 -25.33
CA ARG A 71 7.89 -4.52 -25.54
C ARG A 71 7.95 -4.99 -27.02
N ARG A 72 8.01 -4.08 -27.98
CA ARG A 72 8.20 -4.39 -29.39
C ARG A 72 9.58 -4.96 -29.68
N ALA A 73 10.64 -4.38 -29.09
CA ALA A 73 12.01 -4.86 -29.25
C ALA A 73 12.21 -6.26 -28.65
N ALA A 74 11.62 -6.55 -27.49
CA ALA A 74 11.64 -7.87 -26.88
C ALA A 74 10.91 -8.91 -27.75
N LEU A 75 9.79 -8.54 -28.37
CA LEU A 75 9.07 -9.42 -29.31
C LEU A 75 9.84 -9.63 -30.61
N VAL A 76 10.49 -8.60 -31.14
CA VAL A 76 11.34 -8.71 -32.37
C VAL A 76 12.59 -9.54 -32.07
N HIS A 77 13.20 -9.42 -30.89
CA HIS A 77 14.35 -10.23 -30.48
C HIS A 77 13.96 -11.71 -30.27
N ALA A 78 12.80 -11.98 -29.67
CA ALA A 78 12.25 -13.33 -29.59
C ALA A 78 12.02 -13.93 -30.99
N HIS A 79 11.54 -13.14 -31.94
CA HIS A 79 11.38 -13.57 -33.35
C HIS A 79 12.69 -13.77 -34.07
N SER A 80 13.76 -12.99 -33.80
CA SER A 80 15.06 -13.14 -34.43
C SER A 80 15.82 -14.35 -33.93
N VAL A 81 15.73 -14.68 -32.64
CA VAL A 81 16.30 -15.90 -32.05
C VAL A 81 15.60 -17.15 -32.59
N LEU A 82 14.28 -17.09 -32.78
CA LEU A 82 13.54 -18.19 -33.43
C LEU A 82 13.94 -18.36 -34.91
N ARG A 83 14.26 -17.27 -35.64
CA ARG A 83 14.66 -17.32 -37.05
C ARG A 83 16.10 -17.84 -37.28
N SER A 84 17.05 -17.50 -36.42
CA SER A 84 18.44 -17.97 -36.52
C SER A 84 18.61 -19.45 -36.22
N ASN A 85 17.79 -20.02 -35.36
CA ASN A 85 17.77 -21.44 -35.06
C ASN A 85 17.04 -22.28 -36.12
N TRP A 86 16.16 -21.66 -36.91
CA TRP A 86 15.44 -22.37 -38.00
C TRP A 86 16.40 -22.82 -39.14
N LEU A 87 17.50 -22.08 -39.41
CA LEU A 87 18.47 -22.40 -40.42
C LEU A 87 19.46 -23.52 -40.03
N ARG A 88 19.66 -23.81 -38.73
CA ARG A 88 20.53 -24.89 -38.24
C ARG A 88 19.80 -26.19 -37.94
N ALA A 89 18.45 -26.17 -37.86
CA ALA A 89 17.61 -27.33 -37.56
C ALA A 89 17.26 -28.19 -38.78
N LYS A 90 17.87 -27.96 -39.96
CA LYS A 90 17.61 -28.77 -41.19
C LYS A 90 18.23 -30.16 -41.17
N LEU A 91 18.94 -30.54 -40.07
CA LEU A 91 19.66 -31.81 -39.99
C LEU A 91 19.10 -32.85 -38.98
N ARG A 92 18.17 -32.50 -38.13
CA ARG A 92 17.42 -33.50 -37.36
C ARG A 92 16.04 -32.91 -37.00
N ARG A 93 15.03 -33.15 -37.84
CA ARG A 93 13.64 -32.83 -37.55
C ARG A 93 13.12 -33.79 -36.48
N PRO A 94 12.92 -33.36 -35.22
CA PRO A 94 12.01 -34.09 -34.37
C PRO A 94 10.61 -34.02 -35.03
N PRO A 95 9.80 -35.06 -34.94
CA PRO A 95 8.47 -35.07 -35.56
C PRO A 95 7.73 -33.82 -35.06
N ALA A 96 7.18 -33.03 -35.99
CA ALA A 96 6.50 -31.73 -35.69
C ALA A 96 5.43 -31.82 -34.57
N ARG A 97 4.95 -33.00 -34.32
CA ARG A 97 4.00 -33.32 -33.21
C ARG A 97 4.64 -33.18 -31.82
N LEU A 98 5.95 -33.54 -31.66
CA LEU A 98 6.66 -33.39 -30.37
C LEU A 98 7.03 -31.96 -30.07
N ALA A 99 7.33 -31.15 -31.07
CA ALA A 99 7.59 -29.72 -30.88
C ALA A 99 6.31 -28.94 -30.51
N ALA A 100 5.18 -29.28 -31.13
CA ALA A 100 3.88 -28.67 -30.81
C ALA A 100 3.43 -29.03 -29.38
N THR A 101 3.62 -30.28 -28.93
CA THR A 101 3.26 -30.67 -27.57
C THR A 101 4.16 -30.01 -26.52
N ALA A 102 5.45 -29.85 -26.78
CA ALA A 102 6.37 -29.11 -25.88
C ALA A 102 5.97 -27.64 -25.74
N THR A 103 5.59 -26.97 -26.81
CA THR A 103 5.15 -25.57 -26.80
C THR A 103 3.84 -25.41 -25.99
N VAL A 104 2.90 -26.32 -26.16
CA VAL A 104 1.63 -26.30 -25.38
C VAL A 104 1.90 -26.55 -23.91
N LEU A 105 2.77 -27.51 -23.57
CA LEU A 105 3.14 -27.77 -22.17
C LEU A 105 3.85 -26.57 -21.52
N ILE A 106 4.75 -25.91 -22.22
CA ILE A 106 5.43 -24.69 -21.75
C ILE A 106 4.39 -23.57 -21.56
N ALA A 107 3.49 -23.36 -22.51
CA ALA A 107 2.44 -22.35 -22.40
C ALA A 107 1.48 -22.63 -21.22
N LEU A 108 1.12 -23.88 -21.01
CA LEU A 108 0.28 -24.29 -19.87
C LEU A 108 1.01 -24.15 -18.53
N THR A 109 2.30 -24.52 -18.46
CA THR A 109 3.07 -24.37 -17.23
C THR A 109 3.34 -22.88 -16.90
N VAL A 110 3.68 -22.06 -17.88
CA VAL A 110 3.85 -20.61 -17.71
C VAL A 110 2.50 -19.97 -17.34
N GLY A 111 1.41 -20.36 -17.98
CA GLY A 111 0.06 -19.90 -17.65
C GLY A 111 -0.37 -20.29 -16.24
N ALA A 112 -0.11 -21.53 -15.83
CA ALA A 112 -0.41 -22.03 -14.49
C ALA A 112 0.43 -21.33 -13.40
N LEU A 113 1.74 -21.15 -13.66
CA LEU A 113 2.61 -20.38 -12.79
C LEU A 113 2.14 -18.93 -12.66
N TRP A 114 1.85 -18.28 -13.78
CA TRP A 114 1.36 -16.90 -13.78
C TRP A 114 0.02 -16.76 -13.04
N TRP A 115 -0.92 -17.72 -13.21
CA TRP A 115 -2.17 -17.80 -12.46
C TRP A 115 -1.93 -18.00 -10.97
N HIS A 116 -1.00 -18.88 -10.61
CA HIS A 116 -0.68 -19.21 -9.21
C HIS A 116 -0.01 -18.05 -8.46
N TYR A 117 0.78 -17.22 -9.15
CA TYR A 117 1.48 -16.08 -8.55
C TYR A 117 0.73 -14.74 -8.65
N ARG A 118 -0.49 -14.74 -9.18
CA ARG A 118 -1.30 -13.50 -9.21
C ARG A 118 -1.66 -13.07 -7.80
N PRO A 119 -1.48 -11.77 -7.48
CA PRO A 119 -1.97 -11.24 -6.22
C PRO A 119 -3.50 -11.31 -6.19
N THR A 120 -4.06 -11.77 -5.07
CA THR A 120 -5.50 -11.73 -4.85
C THR A 120 -5.87 -10.37 -4.27
N VAL A 121 -6.84 -9.71 -4.87
CA VAL A 121 -7.32 -8.40 -4.45
C VAL A 121 -8.69 -8.54 -3.81
N TYR A 122 -8.83 -8.04 -2.59
CA TYR A 122 -10.10 -7.93 -1.86
C TYR A 122 -10.48 -6.45 -1.78
N ARG A 123 -11.72 -6.15 -2.15
CA ARG A 123 -12.27 -4.79 -2.14
C ARG A 123 -13.62 -4.79 -1.45
N THR A 124 -13.94 -3.65 -0.86
CA THR A 124 -15.26 -3.30 -0.32
C THR A 124 -15.74 -2.00 -0.94
N GLY A 125 -17.04 -1.91 -1.16
CA GLY A 125 -17.73 -0.70 -1.58
C GLY A 125 -18.05 0.25 -0.41
N PRO A 126 -18.72 1.38 -0.67
CA PRO A 126 -19.21 2.27 0.38
C PRO A 126 -20.17 1.52 1.32
N GLY A 127 -19.97 1.65 2.63
CA GLY A 127 -20.77 0.97 3.67
C GLY A 127 -20.62 -0.56 3.71
N GLU A 128 -19.83 -1.17 2.82
CA GLU A 128 -19.62 -2.62 2.82
C GLU A 128 -18.48 -3.01 3.75
N GLN A 129 -18.72 -3.96 4.65
CA GLN A 129 -17.68 -4.61 5.45
C GLN A 129 -17.54 -6.08 5.01
N ARG A 130 -16.31 -6.58 4.96
CA ARG A 130 -16.03 -7.94 4.51
C ARG A 130 -14.96 -8.62 5.34
N SER A 131 -15.28 -9.80 5.88
CA SER A 131 -14.30 -10.66 6.55
C SER A 131 -13.89 -11.81 5.66
N VAL A 132 -12.57 -11.99 5.48
CA VAL A 132 -11.98 -13.01 4.60
C VAL A 132 -11.01 -13.85 5.40
N ARG A 133 -11.12 -15.18 5.28
CA ARG A 133 -10.11 -16.10 5.81
C ARG A 133 -9.08 -16.40 4.72
N LEU A 134 -7.82 -16.17 5.03
CA LEU A 134 -6.70 -16.38 4.12
C LEU A 134 -6.20 -17.82 4.16
N ALA A 135 -5.40 -18.22 3.17
CA ALA A 135 -4.90 -19.57 3.01
C ALA A 135 -3.98 -20.05 4.17
N ASP A 136 -3.34 -19.10 4.88
CA ASP A 136 -2.49 -19.38 6.06
C ASP A 136 -3.29 -19.51 7.37
N GLY A 137 -4.62 -19.40 7.31
CA GLY A 137 -5.51 -19.38 8.46
C GLY A 137 -5.72 -18.01 9.10
N SER A 138 -4.99 -16.98 8.69
CA SER A 138 -5.21 -15.59 9.12
C SER A 138 -6.58 -15.09 8.64
N ARG A 139 -7.10 -14.08 9.33
CA ARG A 139 -8.34 -13.41 8.95
C ARG A 139 -8.06 -11.94 8.70
N VAL A 140 -8.63 -11.41 7.62
CA VAL A 140 -8.64 -9.97 7.31
C VAL A 140 -10.07 -9.51 7.29
N THR A 141 -10.40 -8.50 8.08
CA THR A 141 -11.70 -7.83 8.05
C THR A 141 -11.47 -6.45 7.46
N LEU A 142 -12.03 -6.22 6.28
CA LEU A 142 -11.98 -4.95 5.57
C LEU A 142 -13.16 -4.09 6.01
N ASP A 143 -12.91 -2.83 6.29
CA ASP A 143 -13.91 -1.81 6.48
C ASP A 143 -14.46 -1.30 5.14
N ALA A 144 -15.41 -0.39 5.17
CA ALA A 144 -15.99 0.25 3.99
C ALA A 144 -14.93 0.93 3.12
N SER A 145 -15.14 0.89 1.79
CA SER A 145 -14.29 1.53 0.78
C SER A 145 -12.81 1.17 0.89
N SER A 146 -12.50 -0.06 1.29
CA SER A 146 -11.15 -0.56 1.54
C SER A 146 -10.65 -1.48 0.44
N GLU A 147 -9.33 -1.54 0.28
CA GLU A 147 -8.69 -2.43 -0.69
C GLU A 147 -7.43 -3.06 -0.10
N VAL A 148 -7.40 -4.39 -0.06
CA VAL A 148 -6.26 -5.18 0.38
C VAL A 148 -5.83 -6.13 -0.73
N THR A 149 -4.54 -6.09 -1.04
CA THR A 149 -3.89 -7.03 -1.96
C THR A 149 -3.11 -8.05 -1.17
N VAL A 150 -3.25 -9.33 -1.50
CA VAL A 150 -2.59 -10.46 -0.82
C VAL A 150 -1.66 -11.16 -1.80
N ARG A 151 -0.41 -11.33 -1.40
CA ARG A 151 0.59 -12.09 -2.14
C ARG A 151 1.32 -13.02 -1.18
N TYR A 152 1.14 -14.32 -1.35
CA TYR A 152 1.85 -15.34 -0.60
C TYR A 152 2.92 -15.99 -1.47
N THR A 153 4.08 -16.19 -0.88
CA THR A 153 5.18 -17.01 -1.45
C THR A 153 5.52 -18.13 -0.47
N ALA A 154 6.47 -18.99 -0.83
CA ALA A 154 6.95 -20.04 0.07
C ALA A 154 7.47 -19.42 1.39
N ASP A 155 8.20 -18.29 1.30
CA ASP A 155 8.95 -17.71 2.41
C ASP A 155 8.29 -16.50 3.06
N ALA A 156 7.25 -15.92 2.45
CA ALA A 156 6.65 -14.68 2.91
C ALA A 156 5.13 -14.64 2.78
N ARG A 157 4.49 -13.94 3.73
CA ARG A 157 3.06 -13.59 3.73
C ARG A 157 2.96 -12.07 3.60
N THR A 158 2.88 -11.59 2.36
CA THR A 158 2.89 -10.15 2.09
C THR A 158 1.51 -9.67 1.68
N LEU A 159 1.04 -8.64 2.34
CA LEU A 159 -0.20 -7.93 2.03
C LEU A 159 0.11 -6.46 1.79
N ALA A 160 -0.79 -5.78 1.09
CA ALA A 160 -0.76 -4.33 0.98
C ALA A 160 -2.17 -3.79 1.22
N LEU A 161 -2.32 -2.88 2.18
CA LEU A 161 -3.49 -2.04 2.32
C LEU A 161 -3.28 -0.82 1.41
N ILE A 162 -4.07 -0.76 0.34
CA ILE A 162 -3.96 0.30 -0.67
C ILE A 162 -4.75 1.53 -0.26
N ARG A 163 -5.92 1.31 0.36
CA ARG A 163 -6.81 2.37 0.87
C ARG A 163 -7.76 1.83 1.91
N GLY A 164 -8.32 2.73 2.72
CA GLY A 164 -9.32 2.41 3.71
C GLY A 164 -8.74 1.89 5.01
N GLN A 165 -9.42 0.93 5.63
CA GLN A 165 -9.07 0.36 6.93
C GLN A 165 -9.25 -1.15 6.90
N ALA A 166 -8.34 -1.88 7.56
CA ALA A 166 -8.47 -3.31 7.74
C ALA A 166 -7.89 -3.77 9.07
N ARG A 167 -8.57 -4.73 9.68
CA ARG A 167 -8.10 -5.50 10.82
C ARG A 167 -7.49 -6.81 10.34
N PHE A 168 -6.35 -7.14 10.90
CA PHE A 168 -5.59 -8.35 10.62
C PHE A 168 -5.50 -9.20 11.89
N ASP A 169 -6.12 -10.37 11.88
CA ASP A 169 -5.97 -11.40 12.90
C ASP A 169 -5.04 -12.48 12.33
N VAL A 170 -3.76 -12.40 12.68
CA VAL A 170 -2.67 -13.15 12.03
C VAL A 170 -2.45 -14.48 12.72
N ALA A 171 -2.49 -15.57 11.94
CA ALA A 171 -2.12 -16.90 12.41
C ALA A 171 -0.63 -16.94 12.80
N HIS A 172 -0.35 -17.56 13.96
CA HIS A 172 1.02 -17.63 14.49
C HIS A 172 1.92 -18.48 13.58
N ASN A 173 2.94 -17.85 13.01
CA ASN A 173 3.99 -18.50 12.25
C ASN A 173 5.25 -17.62 12.23
N PRO A 174 6.20 -17.83 13.13
CA PRO A 174 7.41 -17.03 13.21
C PRO A 174 8.38 -17.27 12.05
N GLN A 175 8.34 -18.45 11.41
CA GLN A 175 9.19 -18.78 10.27
C GLN A 175 8.77 -18.06 8.98
N ARG A 176 7.52 -17.61 8.91
CA ARG A 176 6.98 -16.85 7.76
C ARG A 176 6.34 -15.56 8.26
N PRO A 177 7.11 -14.47 8.43
CA PRO A 177 6.57 -13.20 8.88
C PRO A 177 5.41 -12.73 8.02
N PHE A 178 4.39 -12.16 8.66
CA PHE A 178 3.25 -11.54 8.00
C PHE A 178 3.54 -10.05 7.90
N THR A 179 3.60 -9.53 6.69
CA THR A 179 3.94 -8.13 6.41
C THR A 179 2.78 -7.44 5.73
N VAL A 180 2.32 -6.34 6.31
CA VAL A 180 1.35 -5.44 5.69
C VAL A 180 2.05 -4.16 5.28
N SER A 181 2.09 -3.90 3.98
CA SER A 181 2.57 -2.62 3.44
C SER A 181 1.42 -1.63 3.37
N ALA A 182 1.63 -0.41 3.83
CA ALA A 182 0.67 0.68 3.77
C ALA A 182 1.44 2.01 3.82
N ASP A 183 1.08 2.97 2.99
CA ASP A 183 1.63 4.34 2.95
C ASP A 183 3.16 4.41 3.17
N GLY A 184 3.92 3.70 2.34
CA GLY A 184 5.39 3.73 2.42
C GLY A 184 6.00 3.03 3.64
N HIS A 185 5.22 2.31 4.45
CA HIS A 185 5.66 1.60 5.64
C HIS A 185 5.28 0.12 5.59
N LYS A 186 5.93 -0.69 6.44
CA LYS A 186 5.66 -2.11 6.61
C LYS A 186 5.36 -2.42 8.08
N VAL A 187 4.22 -3.01 8.33
CA VAL A 187 3.85 -3.57 9.63
C VAL A 187 4.17 -5.06 9.60
N VAL A 188 5.07 -5.52 10.46
CA VAL A 188 5.53 -6.90 10.52
C VAL A 188 4.97 -7.58 11.76
N ALA A 189 4.38 -8.76 11.56
CA ALA A 189 3.70 -9.54 12.59
C ALA A 189 4.06 -11.04 12.47
N THR A 190 3.97 -11.79 13.57
CA THR A 190 4.21 -13.26 13.57
C THR A 190 3.07 -14.07 14.18
N GLY A 191 2.06 -13.40 14.73
CA GLY A 191 0.91 -14.04 15.41
C GLY A 191 0.18 -13.03 16.28
N THR A 192 -0.43 -12.03 15.68
CA THR A 192 -0.92 -10.81 16.32
C THR A 192 -2.28 -10.43 15.80
N ALA A 193 -3.00 -9.62 16.55
CA ALA A 193 -4.18 -8.92 16.07
C ALA A 193 -3.89 -7.41 16.06
N PHE A 194 -4.04 -6.76 14.92
CA PHE A 194 -3.81 -5.33 14.76
C PHE A 194 -4.73 -4.74 13.70
N ASP A 195 -4.91 -3.43 13.76
CA ASP A 195 -5.71 -2.62 12.84
C ASP A 195 -4.80 -1.63 12.12
N VAL A 196 -5.00 -1.45 10.81
CA VAL A 196 -4.32 -0.44 10.01
C VAL A 196 -5.38 0.42 9.33
N ASN A 197 -5.27 1.72 9.50
CA ASN A 197 -6.22 2.71 9.00
C ASN A 197 -5.48 3.81 8.23
N LEU A 198 -5.86 4.05 6.99
CA LEU A 198 -5.35 5.12 6.14
C LEU A 198 -6.36 6.27 6.11
N ILE A 199 -6.01 7.45 6.63
CA ILE A 199 -6.88 8.62 6.71
C ILE A 199 -6.21 9.78 5.97
N GLY A 200 -6.63 10.04 4.73
CA GLY A 200 -5.94 11.02 3.88
C GLY A 200 -4.48 10.61 3.67
N SER A 201 -3.56 11.44 4.15
CA SER A 201 -2.11 11.21 4.14
C SER A 201 -1.55 10.63 5.44
N ASP A 202 -2.40 10.23 6.36
CA ASP A 202 -2.01 9.70 7.66
C ASP A 202 -2.24 8.19 7.71
N MET A 203 -1.31 7.47 8.33
CA MET A 203 -1.43 6.05 8.61
C MET A 203 -1.49 5.82 10.12
N GLU A 204 -2.51 5.11 10.56
CA GLU A 204 -2.66 4.68 11.95
C GLU A 204 -2.49 3.16 12.05
N VAL A 205 -1.66 2.70 12.99
CA VAL A 205 -1.52 1.27 13.31
C VAL A 205 -1.84 1.07 14.78
N THR A 206 -2.83 0.26 15.09
CA THR A 206 -3.21 -0.06 16.47
C THR A 206 -2.98 -1.54 16.76
N LEU A 207 -2.20 -1.83 17.78
CA LEU A 207 -2.00 -3.20 18.22
C LEU A 207 -3.09 -3.62 19.22
N LEU A 208 -3.79 -4.72 18.90
CA LEU A 208 -4.84 -5.28 19.73
C LEU A 208 -4.33 -6.44 20.60
N LYS A 209 -3.46 -7.30 20.03
CA LYS A 209 -2.88 -8.47 20.71
C LYS A 209 -1.55 -8.87 20.09
N GLY A 210 -0.60 -9.28 20.91
CA GLY A 210 0.72 -9.75 20.49
C GLY A 210 1.72 -8.61 20.35
N HIS A 211 2.56 -8.65 19.33
CA HIS A 211 3.61 -7.63 19.05
C HIS A 211 3.71 -7.35 17.56
N VAL A 212 3.85 -6.10 17.18
CA VAL A 212 4.14 -5.68 15.81
C VAL A 212 5.35 -4.76 15.78
N VAL A 213 6.05 -4.78 14.67
CA VAL A 213 7.16 -3.86 14.40
C VAL A 213 6.87 -3.11 13.11
N ILE A 214 7.02 -1.79 13.16
CA ILE A 214 6.84 -0.93 12.01
C ILE A 214 8.21 -0.53 11.43
N LEU A 215 8.33 -0.68 10.12
CA LEU A 215 9.56 -0.49 9.35
C LEU A 215 9.29 0.41 8.14
N PRO A 216 10.30 1.08 7.59
CA PRO A 216 10.17 1.81 6.33
C PRO A 216 9.99 0.84 5.14
N ALA A 217 9.43 1.34 4.03
CA ALA A 217 9.11 0.54 2.85
C ALA A 217 10.31 -0.22 2.26
N ASN A 218 11.50 0.39 2.29
CA ASN A 218 12.74 -0.17 1.76
C ASN A 218 13.36 -1.27 2.66
N ALA A 219 12.88 -1.44 3.90
CA ALA A 219 13.35 -2.49 4.76
C ALA A 219 13.03 -3.88 4.20
N SER A 220 14.00 -4.77 4.20
CA SER A 220 13.82 -6.18 3.86
C SER A 220 13.63 -7.00 5.12
N VAL A 221 12.55 -7.78 5.13
CA VAL A 221 12.20 -8.68 6.23
C VAL A 221 12.59 -10.09 5.81
N ARG A 222 13.49 -10.74 6.55
CA ARG A 222 13.89 -12.13 6.31
C ARG A 222 13.18 -13.06 7.29
N PRO A 223 12.92 -14.32 6.90
CA PRO A 223 12.43 -15.34 7.82
C PRO A 223 13.33 -15.45 9.06
N PHE A 224 12.73 -15.69 10.20
CA PHE A 224 13.46 -15.94 11.43
C PHE A 224 14.25 -17.25 11.30
N VAL A 225 15.56 -17.17 11.44
CA VAL A 225 16.41 -18.35 11.64
C VAL A 225 16.71 -18.40 13.12
N PRO A 226 16.24 -19.40 13.86
CA PRO A 226 16.56 -19.51 15.30
C PRO A 226 18.07 -19.77 15.45
N VAL A 227 18.77 -18.77 15.94
CA VAL A 227 20.15 -18.92 16.43
C VAL A 227 20.07 -18.83 17.95
N GLY A 228 20.02 -19.96 18.63
CA GLY A 228 20.06 -19.99 20.08
C GLY A 228 19.08 -20.97 20.73
N GLU A 229 19.35 -21.29 21.95
CA GLU A 229 18.87 -22.32 22.84
C GLU A 229 17.41 -22.78 22.75
N PRO A 230 17.12 -24.09 22.86
CA PRO A 230 15.76 -24.62 22.91
C PRO A 230 15.07 -24.14 24.18
N GLY A 231 13.96 -23.42 24.03
CA GLY A 231 13.11 -22.99 25.15
C GLY A 231 12.75 -21.50 25.20
N VAL A 232 13.42 -20.67 24.46
CA VAL A 232 13.09 -19.24 24.37
C VAL A 232 12.11 -19.01 23.21
N SER A 233 10.88 -18.59 23.52
CA SER A 233 9.93 -18.16 22.49
C SER A 233 10.52 -16.98 21.71
N PRO A 234 10.64 -17.06 20.37
CA PRO A 234 11.20 -15.99 19.57
C PRO A 234 10.34 -14.73 19.72
N ARG A 235 10.96 -13.66 20.20
CA ARG A 235 10.34 -12.34 20.21
C ARG A 235 10.44 -11.76 18.80
N LEU A 236 9.45 -10.97 18.38
CA LEU A 236 9.47 -10.24 17.10
C LEU A 236 10.72 -9.36 16.90
N VAL A 237 11.43 -9.08 17.96
CA VAL A 237 12.72 -8.35 17.98
C VAL A 237 13.81 -9.07 17.18
N ASP A 238 13.67 -10.39 17.00
CA ASP A 238 14.67 -11.25 16.35
C ASP A 238 14.47 -11.41 14.82
N VAL A 239 13.47 -10.75 14.23
CA VAL A 239 13.32 -10.72 12.77
C VAL A 239 14.52 -9.99 12.18
N ALA A 240 15.30 -10.69 11.36
CA ALA A 240 16.43 -10.08 10.67
C ALA A 240 15.92 -9.05 9.66
N VAL A 241 16.17 -7.79 9.95
CA VAL A 241 15.78 -6.65 9.11
C VAL A 241 17.02 -6.00 8.55
N THR A 242 17.04 -5.79 7.23
CA THR A 242 18.11 -5.08 6.52
C THR A 242 17.53 -3.91 5.73
N GLY A 243 18.36 -2.90 5.40
CA GLY A 243 17.92 -1.76 4.62
C GLY A 243 17.16 -0.69 5.43
N ILE A 244 17.34 -0.65 6.75
CA ILE A 244 16.80 0.42 7.60
C ILE A 244 17.72 1.64 7.44
N PRO A 245 17.16 2.83 7.10
CA PRO A 245 17.93 4.07 7.11
C PRO A 245 18.51 4.35 8.51
N PRO A 246 19.70 4.97 8.62
CA PRO A 246 20.36 5.22 9.91
C PRO A 246 19.53 6.09 10.88
N ASP A 247 18.70 6.96 10.34
CA ASP A 247 17.81 7.88 11.03
C ASP A 247 16.46 7.26 11.43
N TRP A 248 16.14 6.07 10.89
CA TRP A 248 14.88 5.38 11.21
C TRP A 248 15.02 4.55 12.49
N LYS A 249 14.24 4.89 13.50
CA LYS A 249 14.10 4.08 14.70
C LYS A 249 13.02 3.02 14.48
N ARG A 250 13.36 1.74 14.72
CA ARG A 250 12.37 0.66 14.76
C ARG A 250 11.31 0.99 15.80
N ILE A 251 10.06 1.03 15.39
CA ILE A 251 8.92 1.28 16.28
C ILE A 251 8.24 -0.06 16.57
N ALA A 252 8.23 -0.46 17.84
CA ALA A 252 7.49 -1.61 18.33
C ALA A 252 6.28 -1.10 19.11
N LEU A 253 5.16 -1.79 19.00
CA LEU A 253 3.94 -1.47 19.75
C LEU A 253 3.61 -2.58 20.73
N ASP A 254 3.09 -2.18 21.89
CA ASP A 254 2.46 -3.05 22.86
C ASP A 254 0.93 -3.05 22.70
N PRO A 255 0.22 -4.09 23.20
CA PRO A 255 -1.24 -4.14 23.13
C PRO A 255 -1.91 -2.90 23.74
N GLY A 256 -2.84 -2.29 22.98
CA GLY A 256 -3.49 -1.05 23.34
C GLY A 256 -2.74 0.22 22.92
N GLU A 257 -1.61 0.09 22.26
CA GLU A 257 -0.91 1.23 21.66
C GLU A 257 -1.28 1.45 20.21
N GLN A 258 -1.30 2.71 19.82
CA GLN A 258 -1.52 3.20 18.45
C GLN A 258 -0.33 4.07 18.04
N LEU A 259 0.22 3.76 16.89
CA LEU A 259 1.16 4.62 16.16
C LEU A 259 0.37 5.43 15.14
N VAL A 260 0.63 6.73 15.12
CA VAL A 260 0.17 7.65 14.07
C VAL A 260 1.40 8.13 13.30
N LEU A 261 1.40 7.88 12.00
CA LEU A 261 2.36 8.37 11.04
C LEU A 261 1.65 9.40 10.16
N ALA A 262 1.95 10.67 10.38
CA ALA A 262 1.40 11.76 9.59
C ALA A 262 2.46 12.27 8.60
N ALA A 263 2.03 12.69 7.40
CA ALA A 263 2.95 13.09 6.32
C ALA A 263 3.93 14.19 6.71
N HIS A 264 3.57 15.07 7.66
CA HIS A 264 4.36 16.25 8.04
C HIS A 264 4.64 16.37 9.55
N ALA A 265 4.53 15.25 10.29
CA ALA A 265 4.80 15.24 11.71
C ALA A 265 5.63 14.01 12.11
N PRO A 266 6.41 14.09 13.19
CA PRO A 266 7.15 12.94 13.68
C PRO A 266 6.18 11.82 14.11
N PRO A 267 6.59 10.54 14.03
CA PRO A 267 5.82 9.40 14.51
C PRO A 267 5.38 9.58 15.96
N ARG A 268 4.11 9.33 16.26
CA ARG A 268 3.56 9.44 17.61
C ARG A 268 2.95 8.13 18.05
N VAL A 269 3.44 7.61 19.17
CA VAL A 269 2.85 6.43 19.84
C VAL A 269 2.04 6.91 21.06
N SER A 270 0.83 6.39 21.20
CA SER A 270 -0.05 6.70 22.34
C SER A 270 -0.93 5.50 22.70
N ARG A 271 -1.33 5.41 23.96
CA ARG A 271 -2.34 4.41 24.39
C ARG A 271 -3.73 4.82 23.96
N VAL A 272 -4.47 3.88 23.42
CA VAL A 272 -5.84 4.10 22.94
C VAL A 272 -6.80 3.03 23.50
N SER A 273 -8.09 3.35 23.52
CA SER A 273 -9.11 2.36 23.81
C SER A 273 -9.30 1.41 22.62
N VAL A 274 -8.97 0.14 22.81
CA VAL A 274 -9.19 -0.92 21.81
C VAL A 274 -10.65 -0.96 21.37
N HIS A 275 -11.58 -0.79 22.32
CA HIS A 275 -13.03 -0.75 22.04
C HIS A 275 -13.41 0.37 21.06
N ARG A 276 -12.75 1.54 21.16
CA ARG A 276 -12.96 2.67 20.26
C ARG A 276 -12.43 2.35 18.86
N VAL A 277 -11.21 1.84 18.76
CA VAL A 277 -10.57 1.54 17.46
C VAL A 277 -11.33 0.45 16.70
N THR A 278 -11.90 -0.52 17.40
CA THR A 278 -12.65 -1.62 16.80
C THR A 278 -14.18 -1.36 16.71
N ALA A 279 -14.64 -0.15 17.05
CA ALA A 279 -16.06 0.20 17.04
C ALA A 279 -16.68 0.09 15.65
N TRP A 280 -15.91 0.38 14.59
CA TRP A 280 -16.34 0.27 13.21
C TRP A 280 -16.85 -1.14 12.85
N GLN A 281 -16.30 -2.20 13.45
CA GLN A 281 -16.77 -3.58 13.24
C GLN A 281 -18.21 -3.82 13.76
N ARG A 282 -18.76 -2.88 14.49
CA ARG A 282 -20.14 -2.88 15.01
C ARG A 282 -20.97 -1.76 14.41
N GLY A 283 -20.50 -1.18 13.31
CA GLY A 283 -21.19 -0.08 12.63
C GLY A 283 -21.12 1.26 13.37
N GLN A 284 -20.14 1.45 14.27
CA GLN A 284 -19.99 2.69 15.04
C GLN A 284 -18.69 3.42 14.69
N LEU A 285 -18.80 4.69 14.41
CA LEU A 285 -17.68 5.60 14.20
C LEU A 285 -17.47 6.44 15.46
N VAL A 286 -16.34 6.24 16.12
CA VAL A 286 -16.00 6.97 17.35
C VAL A 286 -14.89 7.95 17.07
N PHE A 287 -15.17 9.23 17.28
CA PHE A 287 -14.23 10.34 17.12
C PHE A 287 -13.86 10.93 18.48
N LYS A 288 -12.60 11.30 18.66
CA LYS A 288 -12.11 11.95 19.86
C LYS A 288 -11.17 13.09 19.53
N ASN A 289 -11.69 14.31 19.57
CA ASN A 289 -10.92 15.51 19.26
C ASN A 289 -10.22 15.46 17.88
N GLU A 290 -10.93 14.93 16.88
CA GLU A 290 -10.46 14.82 15.50
C GLU A 290 -10.90 16.06 14.71
N SER A 291 -10.14 16.49 13.70
CA SER A 291 -10.56 17.57 12.81
C SER A 291 -11.75 17.13 11.96
N LEU A 292 -12.65 18.07 11.63
CA LEU A 292 -13.80 17.76 10.78
C LEU A 292 -13.34 17.18 9.43
N ALA A 293 -12.20 17.65 8.88
CA ALA A 293 -11.63 17.08 7.66
C ALA A 293 -11.32 15.58 7.80
N GLN A 294 -10.69 15.17 8.91
CA GLN A 294 -10.40 13.75 9.19
C GLN A 294 -11.68 12.94 9.41
N VAL A 295 -12.64 13.53 10.15
CA VAL A 295 -13.95 12.92 10.39
C VAL A 295 -14.70 12.68 9.07
N LEU A 296 -14.76 13.70 8.18
CA LEU A 296 -15.40 13.57 6.87
C LEU A 296 -14.72 12.52 6.01
N THR A 297 -13.39 12.48 5.96
CA THR A 297 -12.65 11.43 5.23
C THR A 297 -13.02 10.02 5.70
N ARG A 298 -13.32 9.84 6.99
CA ARG A 298 -13.75 8.54 7.52
C ARG A 298 -15.22 8.23 7.22
N ILE A 299 -16.10 9.24 7.32
CA ILE A 299 -17.54 9.10 7.03
C ILE A 299 -17.77 8.80 5.54
N ASP A 300 -17.01 9.44 4.67
CA ASP A 300 -17.11 9.27 3.21
C ASP A 300 -16.85 7.82 2.75
N ARG A 301 -16.28 6.97 3.60
CA ARG A 301 -16.16 5.54 3.30
C ARG A 301 -17.50 4.81 3.32
N TYR A 302 -18.47 5.33 4.06
CA TYR A 302 -19.75 4.67 4.32
C TYR A 302 -20.89 5.22 3.45
N ILE A 303 -20.63 6.27 2.71
CA ILE A 303 -21.64 6.98 1.93
C ILE A 303 -21.23 7.07 0.46
N PRO A 304 -22.18 7.01 -0.48
CA PRO A 304 -21.87 7.13 -1.90
C PRO A 304 -21.49 8.56 -2.32
N GLU A 305 -22.07 9.57 -1.66
CA GLU A 305 -21.87 10.98 -1.97
C GLU A 305 -21.09 11.66 -0.84
N PRO A 306 -19.88 12.18 -1.10
CA PRO A 306 -19.01 12.72 -0.06
C PRO A 306 -19.55 14.03 0.52
N ILE A 307 -19.32 14.21 1.85
CA ILE A 307 -19.54 15.46 2.56
C ILE A 307 -18.21 16.22 2.59
N VAL A 308 -18.21 17.47 2.16
CA VAL A 308 -16.97 18.26 2.09
C VAL A 308 -17.01 19.49 2.99
N ALA A 309 -15.87 19.82 3.60
CA ALA A 309 -15.69 21.11 4.27
C ALA A 309 -15.41 22.18 3.21
N GLY A 310 -16.24 23.20 3.14
CA GLY A 310 -16.16 24.26 2.13
C GLY A 310 -15.08 25.31 2.40
N ASP A 311 -14.54 25.35 3.60
CA ASP A 311 -13.48 26.26 3.99
C ASP A 311 -12.54 25.68 5.05
N ALA A 312 -11.32 26.23 5.15
CA ALA A 312 -10.28 25.74 6.06
C ALA A 312 -10.66 25.85 7.54
N ARG A 313 -11.48 26.84 7.92
CA ARG A 313 -11.94 27.02 9.30
C ARG A 313 -12.88 25.91 9.69
N THR A 314 -13.84 25.58 8.84
CA THR A 314 -14.75 24.44 9.01
C THR A 314 -13.98 23.13 9.07
N ALA A 315 -13.03 22.91 8.15
CA ALA A 315 -12.20 21.71 8.11
C ALA A 315 -11.38 21.49 9.40
N ALA A 316 -10.92 22.56 10.05
CA ALA A 316 -10.11 22.51 11.28
C ALA A 316 -10.92 22.33 12.57
N MET A 317 -12.24 22.43 12.53
CA MET A 317 -13.08 22.27 13.73
C MET A 317 -12.91 20.89 14.35
N ARG A 318 -12.91 20.82 15.68
CA ARG A 318 -12.69 19.57 16.42
C ARG A 318 -13.99 18.93 16.81
N ILE A 319 -14.08 17.63 16.59
CA ILE A 319 -15.27 16.83 16.86
C ILE A 319 -14.94 15.68 17.78
N SER A 320 -15.86 15.42 18.70
CA SER A 320 -15.88 14.22 19.53
C SER A 320 -17.31 13.70 19.56
N GLY A 321 -17.48 12.39 19.37
CA GLY A 321 -18.81 11.78 19.38
C GLY A 321 -18.78 10.35 18.90
N VAL A 322 -19.94 9.70 18.97
CA VAL A 322 -20.20 8.36 18.43
C VAL A 322 -21.31 8.51 17.40
N TYR A 323 -21.05 8.04 16.20
CA TYR A 323 -21.99 8.09 15.09
C TYR A 323 -22.22 6.69 14.54
N GLN A 324 -23.40 6.45 14.01
CA GLN A 324 -23.73 5.20 13.33
C GLN A 324 -23.28 5.28 11.88
N GLU A 325 -22.70 4.21 11.36
CA GLU A 325 -22.34 4.14 9.94
C GLU A 325 -23.58 4.32 9.05
N GLY A 326 -23.44 5.08 7.96
CA GLY A 326 -24.52 5.33 7.00
C GLY A 326 -25.59 6.34 7.45
N ASP A 327 -25.60 6.79 8.71
CA ASP A 327 -26.55 7.82 9.20
C ASP A 327 -26.04 9.23 8.88
N VAL A 328 -26.15 9.60 7.59
CA VAL A 328 -25.70 10.91 7.08
C VAL A 328 -26.53 12.05 7.66
N ASP A 329 -27.84 11.89 7.67
CA ASP A 329 -28.76 12.95 8.14
C ASP A 329 -28.56 13.23 9.62
N GLY A 330 -28.44 12.18 10.45
CA GLY A 330 -28.13 12.29 11.86
C GLY A 330 -26.77 12.94 12.10
N PHE A 331 -25.77 12.62 11.31
CA PHE A 331 -24.45 13.25 11.39
C PHE A 331 -24.53 14.74 11.03
N VAL A 332 -25.07 15.09 9.86
CA VAL A 332 -25.16 16.49 9.38
C VAL A 332 -25.98 17.34 10.35
N SER A 333 -27.14 16.85 10.79
CA SER A 333 -27.98 17.58 11.74
C SER A 333 -27.29 17.84 13.07
N THR A 334 -26.53 16.84 13.57
CA THR A 334 -25.73 16.99 14.79
C THR A 334 -24.63 18.05 14.59
N ILE A 335 -23.88 17.98 13.50
CA ILE A 335 -22.79 18.93 13.23
C ILE A 335 -23.31 20.36 13.12
N VAL A 336 -24.42 20.58 12.40
CA VAL A 336 -25.04 21.91 12.25
C VAL A 336 -25.61 22.44 13.58
N SER A 337 -26.05 21.55 14.47
CA SER A 337 -26.60 21.94 15.76
C SER A 337 -25.52 22.33 16.79
N TYR A 338 -24.37 21.68 16.76
CA TYR A 338 -23.31 21.87 17.77
C TYR A 338 -22.15 22.75 17.31
N LEU A 339 -21.93 22.88 16.00
CA LEU A 339 -20.86 23.70 15.45
C LEU A 339 -21.41 24.92 14.70
N PRO A 340 -20.67 26.02 14.64
CA PRO A 340 -21.06 27.20 13.87
C PRO A 340 -20.86 26.95 12.36
N VAL A 341 -21.61 26.00 11.81
CA VAL A 341 -21.58 25.64 10.40
C VAL A 341 -22.99 25.54 9.81
N GLN A 342 -23.09 25.69 8.53
CA GLN A 342 -24.31 25.44 7.75
C GLN A 342 -24.04 24.41 6.66
N ALA A 343 -25.02 23.57 6.38
CA ALA A 343 -24.97 22.58 5.31
C ALA A 343 -25.70 23.12 4.06
N HIS A 344 -25.07 22.96 2.91
CA HIS A 344 -25.66 23.27 1.61
C HIS A 344 -25.53 22.06 0.69
N GLU A 345 -26.61 21.61 0.15
CA GLU A 345 -26.60 20.63 -0.91
C GLU A 345 -26.28 21.31 -2.25
N ARG A 346 -25.28 20.82 -2.96
CA ARG A 346 -24.93 21.29 -4.31
C ARG A 346 -25.75 20.55 -5.36
N HIS A 347 -25.81 21.12 -6.56
CA HIS A 347 -26.48 20.51 -7.72
C HIS A 347 -25.92 19.13 -8.11
N ASP A 348 -24.70 18.80 -7.68
CA ASP A 348 -24.05 17.50 -7.88
C ASP A 348 -24.37 16.49 -6.78
N GLY A 349 -25.32 16.79 -5.88
CA GLY A 349 -25.73 15.92 -4.76
C GLY A 349 -24.81 15.98 -3.54
N LYS A 350 -23.67 16.67 -3.61
CA LYS A 350 -22.72 16.75 -2.48
C LYS A 350 -23.19 17.72 -1.41
N VAL A 351 -23.04 17.32 -0.17
CA VAL A 351 -23.26 18.19 1.00
C VAL A 351 -21.97 18.97 1.29
N VAL A 352 -22.05 20.29 1.31
CA VAL A 352 -20.95 21.19 1.65
C VAL A 352 -21.22 21.84 3.00
N LEU A 353 -20.30 21.65 3.95
CA LEU A 353 -20.35 22.32 5.24
C LEU A 353 -19.49 23.59 5.21
N THR A 354 -20.08 24.74 5.48
CA THR A 354 -19.40 26.03 5.50
C THR A 354 -19.57 26.71 6.85
N TYR A 355 -18.56 27.52 7.24
CA TYR A 355 -18.61 28.28 8.48
C TYR A 355 -19.79 29.26 8.47
N ARG A 356 -20.58 29.27 9.53
CA ARG A 356 -21.64 30.25 9.80
C ARG A 356 -21.24 31.03 11.05
N PRO A 357 -20.95 32.32 10.95
CA PRO A 357 -20.68 33.13 12.13
C PRO A 357 -21.90 33.13 13.06
N PRO A 358 -21.71 33.11 14.39
CA PRO A 358 -22.80 33.27 15.34
C PRO A 358 -23.56 34.56 15.01
N GLN A 359 -24.86 34.47 14.86
CA GLN A 359 -25.68 35.66 14.76
C GLN A 359 -25.51 36.45 16.07
N ALA A 360 -25.15 37.74 15.94
CA ALA A 360 -25.11 38.62 17.08
C ALA A 360 -26.51 38.63 17.71
N PRO A 361 -26.62 38.52 19.04
CA PRO A 361 -27.93 38.61 19.71
C PRO A 361 -28.57 39.95 19.30
N ASP A 362 -29.80 39.87 18.82
CA ASP A 362 -30.59 41.03 18.43
C ASP A 362 -30.89 41.86 19.70
N LEU A 363 -30.01 42.81 20.01
CA LEU A 363 -30.16 43.74 21.14
C LEU A 363 -31.17 44.82 20.78
N THR A 364 -32.26 44.48 20.12
CA THR A 364 -33.41 45.40 20.08
C THR A 364 -34.09 45.40 21.47
N VAL A 365 -33.49 46.17 22.37
CA VAL A 365 -34.12 46.62 23.60
C VAL A 365 -35.41 47.31 23.17
N ARG A 366 -36.53 46.70 23.42
CA ARG A 366 -37.83 47.38 23.41
C ARG A 366 -37.80 48.42 24.52
N SER A 367 -37.51 49.66 24.17
CA SER A 367 -37.79 50.82 25.01
C SER A 367 -39.32 50.94 25.14
N HIS A 368 -39.84 50.65 26.31
CA HIS A 368 -41.18 51.08 26.78
C HIS A 368 -41.04 52.41 27.55
#